data_1eabf98e1bbb6d148a74e56cd40b01fd
#
_entry.id   1eabf98e1bbb6d148a74e56cd40b01fd
#
_cell.length_a   1.000
_cell.length_b   1.000
_cell.length_c   1.000
_cell.angle_alpha   90.00
_cell.angle_beta   90.00
_cell.angle_gamma   90.00
#
_symmetry.space_group_name_H-M   'P 1'
#
loop_
_entity.id
_entity.type
_entity.pdbx_description
1 polymer ?
#
loop_
_entity_poly.entity_id
_entity_poly.type
_entity_poly.pdbx_seq_one_letter_code
_entity_poly.pdbx_strand_id
1 'polypeptide(L)'
;AVPHLIERLKQLNMKVTEGFRVRFKPDENQLQDAFDYGFNFGCLLQEKENPKKKKGARTLVKCLVCGAVFDSSIDICPVCGVGPENFVEVEAEENEFSNDTKNFYIILGNGAAGHYAAEAIRKRDRTGTITMISNEPYRTYNRPMLTKSIMAGLDEEQIAVEDASWYEENHIYQILGHEVVKIDPEAKEVHLDDGSKYHYTKLIYALGSECFIPPIKGADKDGVIAIRRLSDTKKVAEKLKETKHAVVIGGGVLGLEAAWELKKSRCEVTVLELAPVLMGRQLDKTAGEMLKKISEGQGIQIHTGVQIEAIEGGEKAEGVRLADGTVIPAELVIVSCGVRANTALAKEAGIATDRAVIVNEKMETNIPDIYACGDCAQYEGINYAIWPQAVEEGKTAGAQAAGDDNTYSTVPAALSFHGMNTALFAAGDNGQNPDLIYKTVEYKDEGKKQYQKYYFLNNRLCGVILIGDTSRMAEMTEALKHHRQYKEIIK
;
A
#
# COMPACT_ATOMS: atom_id res chain seq x y z
N ALA A 1 20.21 -24.51 32.01
CA ALA A 1 19.56 -25.53 31.15
C ALA A 1 19.55 -25.13 29.66
N VAL A 2 19.09 -23.91 29.34
CA VAL A 2 18.94 -23.45 27.92
C VAL A 2 20.28 -23.39 27.17
N PRO A 3 21.40 -22.82 27.71
CA PRO A 3 22.67 -22.82 26.99
C PRO A 3 23.19 -24.22 26.61
N HIS A 4 23.06 -25.17 27.52
CA HIS A 4 23.48 -26.56 27.25
C HIS A 4 22.64 -27.25 26.17
N LEU A 5 21.35 -26.94 26.10
CA LEU A 5 20.47 -27.48 25.06
C LEU A 5 20.84 -26.92 23.68
N ILE A 6 21.09 -25.62 23.61
CA ILE A 6 21.52 -24.93 22.39
C ILE A 6 22.84 -25.52 21.87
N GLU A 7 23.81 -25.76 22.75
CA GLU A 7 25.09 -26.30 22.39
C GLU A 7 24.97 -27.75 21.86
N ARG A 8 24.10 -28.56 22.47
CA ARG A 8 23.84 -29.93 22.04
C ARG A 8 23.09 -30.00 20.70
N LEU A 9 22.16 -29.07 20.45
CA LEU A 9 21.47 -28.98 19.16
C LEU A 9 22.43 -28.56 18.02
N LYS A 10 23.36 -27.63 18.30
CA LYS A 10 24.42 -27.27 17.35
C LYS A 10 25.35 -28.46 17.03
N GLN A 11 25.71 -29.29 18.04
CA GLN A 11 26.50 -30.50 17.83
C GLN A 11 25.80 -31.55 16.93
N LEU A 12 24.45 -31.54 16.91
CA LEU A 12 23.64 -32.37 16.03
C LEU A 12 23.41 -31.73 14.64
N ASN A 13 24.17 -30.69 14.31
CA ASN A 13 24.07 -29.95 13.03
C ASN A 13 22.69 -29.32 12.80
N MET A 14 21.98 -28.98 13.88
CA MET A 14 20.68 -28.30 13.82
C MET A 14 20.87 -26.78 13.84
N LYS A 15 20.13 -26.06 12.99
CA LYS A 15 20.10 -24.58 13.03
C LYS A 15 19.34 -24.15 14.29
N VAL A 16 20.00 -23.43 15.17
CA VAL A 16 19.42 -22.95 16.42
C VAL A 16 19.19 -21.45 16.29
N THR A 17 17.95 -21.02 16.45
CA THR A 17 17.57 -19.60 16.56
C THR A 17 17.64 -19.14 18.01
N GLU A 18 17.73 -17.85 18.27
CA GLU A 18 17.65 -17.31 19.62
C GLU A 18 16.33 -17.72 20.29
N GLY A 19 16.47 -18.21 21.54
CA GLY A 19 15.31 -18.68 22.31
C GLY A 19 14.51 -17.53 22.89
N PHE A 20 13.20 -17.65 22.88
CA PHE A 20 12.29 -16.72 23.53
C PHE A 20 12.19 -17.00 25.05
N ARG A 21 12.14 -15.95 25.89
CA ARG A 21 12.02 -16.08 27.35
C ARG A 21 10.85 -15.27 27.88
N VAL A 22 9.95 -15.92 28.63
CA VAL A 22 8.87 -15.28 29.36
C VAL A 22 9.04 -15.47 30.86
N ARG A 23 8.50 -14.55 31.65
CA ARG A 23 8.40 -14.69 33.11
C ARG A 23 7.30 -15.70 33.47
N PHE A 24 7.39 -16.24 34.69
CA PHE A 24 6.43 -17.23 35.22
C PHE A 24 5.06 -16.57 35.43
N LYS A 25 4.44 -15.87 34.98
CA LYS A 25 3.13 -15.21 34.81
C LYS A 25 3.34 -14.10 33.79
N PRO A 26 3.26 -14.43 32.50
CA PRO A 26 3.41 -13.44 31.47
C PRO A 26 2.26 -12.43 31.53
N ASP A 27 2.56 -11.17 31.31
CA ASP A 27 1.57 -10.14 31.01
C ASP A 27 1.08 -10.26 29.54
N GLU A 28 0.06 -9.51 29.17
CA GLU A 28 -0.52 -9.55 27.80
C GLU A 28 0.51 -9.24 26.70
N ASN A 29 1.48 -8.37 26.97
CA ASN A 29 2.55 -8.03 26.03
C ASN A 29 3.49 -9.22 25.82
N GLN A 30 3.86 -9.92 26.88
CA GLN A 30 4.72 -11.10 26.82
C GLN A 30 4.00 -12.30 26.16
N LEU A 31 2.67 -12.36 26.23
CA LEU A 31 1.88 -13.34 25.49
C LEU A 31 1.86 -13.02 24.00
N GLN A 32 1.77 -11.74 23.64
CA GLN A 32 1.86 -11.30 22.25
C GLN A 32 3.27 -11.55 21.68
N ASP A 33 4.32 -11.20 22.43
CA ASP A 33 5.70 -11.50 22.06
C ASP A 33 5.94 -13.00 21.86
N ALA A 34 5.30 -13.85 22.68
CA ALA A 34 5.37 -15.31 22.55
C ALA A 34 4.66 -15.79 21.28
N PHE A 35 3.53 -15.20 20.95
CA PHE A 35 2.80 -15.49 19.72
C PHE A 35 3.62 -15.11 18.49
N ASP A 36 4.17 -13.90 18.47
CA ASP A 36 4.98 -13.40 17.37
C ASP A 36 6.27 -14.22 17.19
N TYR A 37 6.91 -14.63 18.28
CA TYR A 37 8.05 -15.54 18.21
C TYR A 37 7.67 -16.91 17.65
N GLY A 38 6.57 -17.49 18.12
CA GLY A 38 6.06 -18.78 17.64
C GLY A 38 5.69 -18.73 16.17
N PHE A 39 5.10 -17.64 15.73
CA PHE A 39 4.76 -17.37 14.35
C PHE A 39 6.01 -17.29 13.45
N ASN A 40 7.00 -16.48 13.83
CA ASN A 40 8.26 -16.35 13.10
C ASN A 40 9.04 -17.68 13.06
N PHE A 41 9.00 -18.45 14.15
CA PHE A 41 9.61 -19.76 14.19
C PHE A 41 8.89 -20.76 13.26
N GLY A 42 7.57 -20.68 13.18
CA GLY A 42 6.76 -21.47 12.24
C GLY A 42 7.14 -21.17 10.78
N CYS A 43 7.31 -19.90 10.43
CA CYS A 43 7.76 -19.48 9.10
C CYS A 43 9.16 -20.05 8.76
N LEU A 44 10.10 -20.03 9.71
CA LEU A 44 11.44 -20.62 9.53
C LEU A 44 11.42 -22.15 9.36
N LEU A 45 10.42 -22.85 9.93
CA LEU A 45 10.26 -24.29 9.75
C LEU A 45 9.67 -24.63 8.39
N GLN A 46 8.77 -23.81 7.85
CA GLN A 46 8.19 -24.00 6.52
C GLN A 46 9.25 -23.89 5.40
N GLU A 47 10.25 -23.02 5.54
CA GLU A 47 11.38 -22.96 4.59
C GLU A 47 12.19 -24.28 4.50
N LYS A 48 12.10 -25.17 5.49
CA LYS A 48 12.87 -26.44 5.52
C LYS A 48 12.10 -27.68 5.05
N GLU A 49 10.80 -27.64 5.00
CA GLU A 49 9.97 -28.77 4.57
C GLU A 49 9.39 -28.56 3.17
N ASN A 50 10.26 -28.38 2.17
CA ASN A 50 9.81 -28.48 0.79
C ASN A 50 10.22 -29.87 0.23
N PRO A 51 9.46 -30.96 0.48
CA PRO A 51 9.65 -32.18 -0.23
C PRO A 51 9.26 -31.90 -1.68
N LYS A 52 10.11 -32.23 -2.62
CA LYS A 52 9.89 -32.18 -4.06
C LYS A 52 8.45 -32.64 -4.40
N LYS A 53 7.49 -31.72 -4.38
CA LYS A 53 6.14 -32.00 -4.88
C LYS A 53 6.23 -32.19 -6.39
N LYS A 54 5.68 -33.31 -6.85
CA LYS A 54 5.43 -33.61 -8.27
C LYS A 54 4.80 -32.39 -8.95
N LYS A 55 5.24 -32.11 -10.18
CA LYS A 55 4.65 -31.12 -11.08
C LYS A 55 3.15 -31.43 -11.31
N GLY A 56 2.29 -30.98 -10.41
CA GLY A 56 0.88 -30.75 -10.64
C GLY A 56 0.73 -29.26 -10.98
N ALA A 57 -0.28 -28.89 -11.74
CA ALA A 57 -0.58 -27.49 -12.03
C ALA A 57 -0.58 -26.68 -10.72
N ARG A 58 0.29 -25.65 -10.65
CA ARG A 58 0.35 -24.77 -9.49
C ARG A 58 -0.92 -23.94 -9.50
N THR A 59 -1.73 -24.06 -8.46
CA THR A 59 -2.89 -23.19 -8.26
C THR A 59 -2.35 -21.86 -7.72
N LEU A 60 -2.60 -20.77 -8.44
CA LEU A 60 -2.26 -19.43 -8.01
C LEU A 60 -3.43 -18.80 -7.27
N VAL A 61 -3.12 -17.98 -6.30
CA VAL A 61 -4.10 -17.16 -5.58
C VAL A 61 -3.72 -15.69 -5.66
N LYS A 62 -4.73 -14.84 -5.79
CA LYS A 62 -4.59 -13.37 -5.73
C LYS A 62 -5.08 -12.90 -4.37
N CYS A 63 -4.27 -12.13 -3.69
CA CYS A 63 -4.68 -11.42 -2.47
C CYS A 63 -5.59 -10.25 -2.83
N LEU A 64 -6.80 -10.22 -2.29
CA LEU A 64 -7.78 -9.15 -2.54
C LEU A 64 -7.38 -7.81 -1.88
N VAL A 65 -6.49 -7.85 -0.89
CA VAL A 65 -6.05 -6.65 -0.15
C VAL A 65 -4.97 -5.88 -0.92
N CYS A 66 -3.96 -6.59 -1.45
CA CYS A 66 -2.80 -5.95 -2.10
C CYS A 66 -2.63 -6.30 -3.57
N GLY A 67 -3.44 -7.22 -4.12
CA GLY A 67 -3.38 -7.65 -5.51
C GLY A 67 -2.25 -8.63 -5.83
N ALA A 68 -1.38 -8.98 -4.87
CA ALA A 68 -0.30 -9.93 -5.10
C ALA A 68 -0.83 -11.31 -5.51
N VAL A 69 -0.16 -11.93 -6.48
CA VAL A 69 -0.45 -13.28 -6.93
C VAL A 69 0.70 -14.20 -6.50
N PHE A 70 0.38 -15.32 -5.87
CA PHE A 70 1.36 -16.27 -5.35
C PHE A 70 0.79 -17.69 -5.31
N ASP A 71 1.62 -18.65 -4.98
CA ASP A 71 1.24 -20.07 -4.91
C ASP A 71 0.25 -20.30 -3.75
N SER A 72 -0.83 -21.05 -4.00
CA SER A 72 -1.89 -21.33 -3.02
C SER A 72 -1.42 -22.11 -1.79
N SER A 73 -0.19 -22.60 -1.76
CA SER A 73 0.41 -23.25 -0.60
C SER A 73 0.85 -22.25 0.48
N ILE A 74 0.77 -20.95 0.22
CA ILE A 74 1.14 -19.90 1.17
C ILE A 74 -0.13 -19.45 1.92
N ASP A 75 -0.16 -19.63 3.23
CA ASP A 75 -1.32 -19.29 4.08
C ASP A 75 -1.36 -17.82 4.50
N ILE A 76 -0.30 -17.06 4.27
CA ILE A 76 -0.21 -15.64 4.63
C ILE A 76 0.33 -14.89 3.43
N CYS A 77 -0.37 -13.82 3.03
CA CYS A 77 0.08 -13.00 1.93
C CYS A 77 1.50 -12.45 2.20
N PRO A 78 2.49 -12.79 1.37
CA PRO A 78 3.87 -12.35 1.57
C PRO A 78 4.04 -10.82 1.44
N VAL A 79 3.01 -10.16 0.88
CA VAL A 79 3.03 -8.72 0.57
C VAL A 79 2.38 -7.89 1.69
N CYS A 80 1.21 -8.29 2.21
CA CYS A 80 0.46 -7.48 3.19
C CYS A 80 0.10 -8.21 4.48
N GLY A 81 0.51 -9.46 4.64
CA GLY A 81 0.40 -10.22 5.87
C GLY A 81 -1.00 -10.71 6.23
N VAL A 82 -1.99 -10.60 5.31
CA VAL A 82 -3.36 -11.11 5.58
C VAL A 82 -3.47 -12.60 5.30
N GLY A 83 -4.45 -13.25 5.94
CA GLY A 83 -4.69 -14.68 5.85
C GLY A 83 -5.49 -15.13 4.62
N PRO A 84 -5.71 -16.47 4.49
CA PRO A 84 -6.31 -17.10 3.31
C PRO A 84 -7.75 -16.65 3.03
N GLU A 85 -8.46 -16.15 4.02
CA GLU A 85 -9.80 -15.58 3.88
C GLU A 85 -9.86 -14.40 2.91
N ASN A 86 -8.70 -13.83 2.59
CA ASN A 86 -8.53 -12.72 1.65
C ASN A 86 -8.00 -13.18 0.29
N PHE A 87 -7.92 -14.48 0.01
CA PHE A 87 -7.37 -15.02 -1.22
C PHE A 87 -8.47 -15.53 -2.14
N VAL A 88 -8.28 -15.32 -3.43
CA VAL A 88 -9.12 -15.91 -4.48
C VAL A 88 -8.23 -16.68 -5.46
N GLU A 89 -8.65 -17.85 -5.87
CA GLU A 89 -7.97 -18.58 -6.91
C GLU A 89 -7.99 -17.81 -8.22
N VAL A 90 -6.86 -17.77 -8.91
CA VAL A 90 -6.71 -17.16 -10.22
C VAL A 90 -5.99 -18.14 -11.14
N GLU A 91 -6.40 -18.15 -12.40
CA GLU A 91 -5.65 -18.86 -13.41
C GLU A 91 -4.34 -18.12 -13.71
N ALA A 92 -3.28 -18.88 -13.99
CA ALA A 92 -2.05 -18.25 -14.48
C ALA A 92 -2.39 -17.49 -15.76
N GLU A 93 -2.02 -16.22 -15.84
CA GLU A 93 -2.15 -15.45 -17.08
C GLU A 93 -1.29 -16.12 -18.15
N GLU A 94 -1.89 -16.96 -18.99
CA GLU A 94 -1.24 -17.46 -20.18
C GLU A 94 -1.18 -16.32 -21.19
N ASN A 95 -0.01 -15.75 -21.33
CA ASN A 95 0.23 -14.73 -22.35
C ASN A 95 0.66 -15.42 -23.64
N GLU A 96 -0.23 -15.51 -24.62
CA GLU A 96 0.07 -16.04 -25.92
C GLU A 96 0.86 -15.06 -26.82
N PHE A 97 0.84 -13.77 -26.47
CA PHE A 97 1.56 -12.74 -27.22
C PHE A 97 3.06 -12.78 -26.94
N SER A 98 3.86 -12.87 -27.99
CA SER A 98 5.32 -12.82 -27.89
C SER A 98 5.89 -12.01 -29.03
N ASN A 99 6.85 -11.15 -28.72
CA ASN A 99 7.53 -10.28 -29.66
C ASN A 99 9.05 -10.32 -29.44
N ASP A 100 9.81 -9.95 -30.44
CA ASP A 100 11.27 -9.79 -30.39
C ASP A 100 11.60 -8.45 -31.04
N THR A 101 11.69 -7.40 -30.24
CA THR A 101 11.94 -6.05 -30.74
C THR A 101 13.36 -5.58 -30.42
N LYS A 102 13.73 -4.44 -31.04
CA LYS A 102 14.91 -3.67 -30.66
C LYS A 102 14.53 -2.42 -29.88
N ASN A 103 13.40 -2.45 -29.19
CA ASN A 103 12.94 -1.33 -28.41
C ASN A 103 13.84 -1.04 -27.21
N PHE A 104 13.95 0.24 -26.88
CA PHE A 104 14.52 0.74 -25.64
C PHE A 104 13.36 1.25 -24.79
N TYR A 105 12.98 0.47 -23.79
CA TYR A 105 11.94 0.81 -22.82
C TYR A 105 12.58 1.53 -21.65
N ILE A 106 12.19 2.78 -21.42
CA ILE A 106 12.56 3.52 -20.22
C ILE A 106 11.34 3.60 -19.31
N ILE A 107 11.50 3.20 -18.05
CA ILE A 107 10.46 3.25 -17.02
C ILE A 107 10.91 4.22 -15.94
N LEU A 108 10.18 5.32 -15.77
CA LEU A 108 10.46 6.34 -14.75
C LEU A 108 9.72 5.98 -13.47
N GLY A 109 10.47 5.57 -12.46
CA GLY A 109 9.94 5.12 -11.18
C GLY A 109 9.92 3.60 -11.05
N ASN A 110 10.37 3.14 -9.89
CA ASN A 110 10.43 1.72 -9.52
C ASN A 110 9.42 1.33 -8.40
N GLY A 111 8.29 2.04 -8.31
CA GLY A 111 7.16 1.62 -7.49
C GLY A 111 6.39 0.45 -8.11
N ALA A 112 5.23 0.10 -7.55
CA ALA A 112 4.39 -0.99 -8.07
C ALA A 112 4.15 -0.87 -9.58
N ALA A 113 3.67 0.28 -10.05
CA ALA A 113 3.35 0.47 -11.46
C ALA A 113 4.55 0.23 -12.38
N GLY A 114 5.73 0.80 -12.05
CA GLY A 114 6.95 0.63 -12.84
C GLY A 114 7.45 -0.81 -12.86
N HIS A 115 7.44 -1.48 -11.72
CA HIS A 115 7.85 -2.88 -11.61
C HIS A 115 6.97 -3.80 -12.47
N TYR A 116 5.65 -3.72 -12.28
CA TYR A 116 4.72 -4.57 -13.03
C TYR A 116 4.62 -4.21 -14.52
N ALA A 117 4.97 -2.96 -14.89
CA ALA A 117 5.16 -2.60 -16.29
C ALA A 117 6.41 -3.29 -16.88
N ALA A 118 7.53 -3.29 -16.16
CA ALA A 118 8.75 -3.99 -16.59
C ALA A 118 8.51 -5.50 -16.74
N GLU A 119 7.84 -6.11 -15.77
CA GLU A 119 7.45 -7.52 -15.82
C GLU A 119 6.55 -7.81 -17.04
N ALA A 120 5.53 -6.97 -17.27
CA ALA A 120 4.58 -7.13 -18.37
C ALA A 120 5.26 -6.98 -19.74
N ILE A 121 6.22 -6.06 -19.88
CA ILE A 121 7.04 -5.93 -21.09
C ILE A 121 7.84 -7.21 -21.29
N ARG A 122 8.58 -7.67 -20.27
CA ARG A 122 9.47 -8.83 -20.44
C ARG A 122 8.72 -10.12 -20.75
N LYS A 123 7.53 -10.31 -20.21
CA LYS A 123 6.64 -11.43 -20.56
C LYS A 123 6.23 -11.43 -22.03
N ARG A 124 6.30 -10.28 -22.73
CA ARG A 124 5.85 -10.08 -24.11
C ARG A 124 6.99 -9.84 -25.09
N ASP A 125 7.98 -9.04 -24.72
CA ASP A 125 9.15 -8.73 -25.54
C ASP A 125 10.40 -9.35 -24.92
N ARG A 126 10.94 -10.39 -25.56
CA ARG A 126 12.07 -11.16 -25.06
C ARG A 126 13.41 -10.45 -25.24
N THR A 127 13.52 -9.54 -26.22
CA THR A 127 14.79 -8.98 -26.69
C THR A 127 14.92 -7.47 -26.47
N GLY A 128 13.84 -6.74 -26.26
CA GLY A 128 13.87 -5.31 -25.98
C GLY A 128 14.65 -4.99 -24.70
N THR A 129 15.37 -3.88 -24.69
CA THR A 129 16.11 -3.42 -23.54
C THR A 129 15.19 -2.68 -22.57
N ILE A 130 15.14 -3.09 -21.31
CA ILE A 130 14.31 -2.47 -20.28
C ILE A 130 15.22 -1.80 -19.25
N THR A 131 15.02 -0.50 -19.00
CA THR A 131 15.74 0.26 -17.99
C THR A 131 14.75 0.98 -17.07
N MET A 132 14.83 0.71 -15.79
CA MET A 132 14.05 1.38 -14.74
C MET A 132 14.94 2.45 -14.08
N ILE A 133 14.41 3.66 -13.87
CA ILE A 133 15.12 4.79 -13.27
C ILE A 133 14.36 5.26 -12.04
N SER A 134 15.04 5.40 -10.91
CA SER A 134 14.45 5.82 -9.64
C SER A 134 15.37 6.71 -8.84
N ASN A 135 14.80 7.72 -8.17
CA ASN A 135 15.53 8.56 -7.23
C ASN A 135 15.72 7.91 -5.84
N GLU A 136 15.03 6.81 -5.55
CA GLU A 136 15.32 6.00 -4.37
C GLU A 136 16.46 5.02 -4.67
N PRO A 137 17.40 4.80 -3.71
CA PRO A 137 18.54 3.88 -3.91
C PRO A 137 18.18 2.41 -3.69
N TYR A 138 16.92 2.08 -3.63
CA TYR A 138 16.37 0.76 -3.31
C TYR A 138 15.70 0.15 -4.54
N ARG A 139 15.74 -1.20 -4.65
CA ARG A 139 14.90 -1.95 -5.58
C ARG A 139 13.42 -1.73 -5.27
N THR A 140 12.54 -2.21 -6.14
CA THR A 140 11.11 -2.15 -5.88
C THR A 140 10.77 -2.88 -4.58
N TYR A 141 10.12 -2.19 -3.69
CA TYR A 141 9.70 -2.74 -2.40
C TYR A 141 8.20 -2.53 -2.16
N ASN A 142 7.64 -3.36 -1.30
CA ASN A 142 6.25 -3.33 -0.91
C ASN A 142 5.92 -2.11 -0.03
N ARG A 143 5.58 -1.00 -0.68
CA ARG A 143 5.29 0.28 -0.04
C ARG A 143 4.15 0.22 1.00
N PRO A 144 3.06 -0.56 0.83
CA PRO A 144 2.05 -0.77 1.87
C PRO A 144 2.59 -1.29 3.21
N MET A 145 3.77 -1.90 3.25
CA MET A 145 4.39 -2.36 4.49
C MET A 145 4.98 -1.22 5.34
N LEU A 146 5.24 -0.06 4.74
CA LEU A 146 5.89 1.06 5.45
C LEU A 146 5.11 1.52 6.69
N THR A 147 3.78 1.55 6.64
CA THR A 147 2.94 1.94 7.78
C THR A 147 2.58 0.78 8.69
N LYS A 148 2.77 -0.47 8.26
CA LYS A 148 2.41 -1.67 9.04
C LYS A 148 3.57 -2.22 9.87
N SER A 149 4.77 -1.78 9.60
CA SER A 149 5.98 -2.36 10.21
C SER A 149 7.01 -1.30 10.61
N ILE A 150 6.58 -0.10 10.93
CA ILE A 150 7.47 1.01 11.34
C ILE A 150 8.40 0.58 12.47
N MET A 151 7.87 -0.22 13.41
CA MET A 151 8.59 -0.68 14.60
C MET A 151 9.57 -1.82 14.33
N ALA A 152 9.41 -2.55 13.23
CA ALA A 152 10.21 -3.73 12.93
C ALA A 152 11.62 -3.39 12.40
N GLY A 153 11.92 -2.09 12.15
CA GLY A 153 13.21 -1.67 11.62
C GLY A 153 13.45 -2.23 10.23
N LEU A 154 12.45 -2.10 9.34
CA LEU A 154 12.47 -2.65 7.99
C LEU A 154 13.75 -2.29 7.24
N ASP A 155 14.33 -3.29 6.60
CA ASP A 155 15.31 -3.11 5.54
C ASP A 155 14.71 -3.44 4.16
N GLU A 156 15.46 -3.15 3.12
CA GLU A 156 15.03 -3.36 1.73
C GLU A 156 14.71 -4.83 1.45
N GLU A 157 15.57 -5.76 1.90
CA GLU A 157 15.45 -7.19 1.61
C GLU A 157 14.18 -7.81 2.19
N GLN A 158 13.73 -7.31 3.35
CA GLN A 158 12.53 -7.82 4.02
C GLN A 158 11.23 -7.47 3.31
N ILE A 159 11.24 -6.38 2.54
CA ILE A 159 10.05 -5.86 1.87
C ILE A 159 10.21 -5.76 0.35
N ALA A 160 11.30 -6.24 -0.22
CA ALA A 160 11.50 -6.29 -1.66
C ALA A 160 10.34 -7.06 -2.32
N VAL A 161 9.91 -6.59 -3.49
CA VAL A 161 8.91 -7.31 -4.32
C VAL A 161 9.57 -8.51 -4.96
N GLU A 162 10.80 -8.31 -5.45
CA GLU A 162 11.65 -9.36 -6.04
C GLU A 162 13.08 -9.21 -5.54
N ASP A 163 13.82 -10.30 -5.52
CA ASP A 163 15.24 -10.27 -5.20
C ASP A 163 16.10 -9.71 -6.37
N ALA A 164 17.39 -9.50 -6.14
CA ALA A 164 18.29 -8.96 -7.15
C ALA A 164 18.42 -9.89 -8.36
N SER A 165 18.42 -11.20 -8.15
CA SER A 165 18.59 -12.19 -9.21
C SER A 165 17.44 -12.17 -10.21
N TRP A 166 16.22 -11.84 -9.76
CA TRP A 166 15.07 -11.72 -10.64
C TRP A 166 15.27 -10.65 -11.73
N TYR A 167 15.82 -9.48 -11.36
CA TYR A 167 16.10 -8.41 -12.35
C TYR A 167 17.18 -8.81 -13.33
N GLU A 168 18.23 -9.51 -12.88
CA GLU A 168 19.30 -10.03 -13.72
C GLU A 168 18.78 -11.09 -14.70
N GLU A 169 18.03 -12.07 -14.22
CA GLU A 169 17.45 -13.16 -15.01
C GLU A 169 16.46 -12.64 -16.07
N ASN A 170 15.74 -11.56 -15.74
CA ASN A 170 14.80 -10.92 -16.66
C ASN A 170 15.44 -9.81 -17.51
N HIS A 171 16.75 -9.61 -17.42
CA HIS A 171 17.49 -8.57 -18.16
C HIS A 171 16.84 -7.18 -18.02
N ILE A 172 16.49 -6.79 -16.79
CA ILE A 172 15.95 -5.48 -16.43
C ILE A 172 17.03 -4.68 -15.74
N TYR A 173 17.49 -3.63 -16.39
CA TYR A 173 18.51 -2.73 -15.85
C TYR A 173 17.87 -1.74 -14.89
N GLN A 174 18.56 -1.45 -13.78
CA GLN A 174 18.11 -0.49 -12.77
C GLN A 174 19.14 0.62 -12.60
N ILE A 175 18.69 1.88 -12.70
CA ILE A 175 19.46 3.09 -12.37
C ILE A 175 18.80 3.67 -11.13
N LEU A 176 19.39 3.41 -9.97
CA LEU A 176 18.84 3.77 -8.66
C LEU A 176 19.61 4.94 -8.05
N GLY A 177 18.92 5.79 -7.29
CA GLY A 177 19.47 6.95 -6.62
C GLY A 177 19.69 8.15 -7.55
N HIS A 178 19.10 8.15 -8.75
CA HIS A 178 19.18 9.25 -9.72
C HIS A 178 17.81 9.83 -10.03
N GLU A 179 17.72 11.15 -10.04
CA GLU A 179 16.50 11.88 -10.36
C GLU A 179 16.40 12.20 -11.85
N VAL A 180 15.23 11.94 -12.43
CA VAL A 180 14.93 12.43 -13.79
C VAL A 180 14.59 13.89 -13.70
N VAL A 181 15.39 14.73 -14.39
CA VAL A 181 15.24 16.21 -14.36
C VAL A 181 14.60 16.77 -15.63
N LYS A 182 14.58 16.03 -16.73
CA LYS A 182 13.93 16.43 -17.98
C LYS A 182 13.46 15.23 -18.80
N ILE A 183 12.34 15.37 -19.45
CA ILE A 183 11.87 14.50 -20.54
C ILE A 183 11.83 15.32 -21.81
N ASP A 184 12.45 14.84 -22.89
CA ASP A 184 12.45 15.46 -24.21
C ASP A 184 11.74 14.54 -25.20
N PRO A 185 10.43 14.73 -25.45
CA PRO A 185 9.66 13.85 -26.32
C PRO A 185 10.08 13.94 -27.80
N GLU A 186 10.60 15.09 -28.26
CA GLU A 186 11.03 15.27 -29.66
C GLU A 186 12.32 14.50 -29.93
N ALA A 187 13.30 14.60 -29.00
CA ALA A 187 14.54 13.84 -29.08
C ALA A 187 14.39 12.39 -28.62
N LYS A 188 13.26 12.02 -27.99
CA LYS A 188 13.03 10.76 -27.29
C LYS A 188 14.13 10.46 -26.27
N GLU A 189 14.44 11.44 -25.43
CA GLU A 189 15.46 11.35 -24.39
C GLU A 189 14.91 11.66 -23.00
N VAL A 190 15.47 11.02 -21.98
CA VAL A 190 15.33 11.41 -20.57
C VAL A 190 16.70 11.84 -20.04
N HIS A 191 16.73 12.91 -19.23
CA HIS A 191 17.96 13.45 -18.66
C HIS A 191 17.93 13.28 -17.14
N LEU A 192 19.06 12.86 -16.57
CA LEU A 192 19.21 12.66 -15.13
C LEU A 192 20.01 13.83 -14.49
N ASP A 193 19.94 13.86 -13.16
CA ASP A 193 20.59 14.86 -12.29
C ASP A 193 22.12 14.86 -12.39
N ASP A 194 22.73 13.73 -12.78
CA ASP A 194 24.18 13.59 -13.02
C ASP A 194 24.62 14.04 -14.42
N GLY A 195 23.68 14.52 -15.24
CA GLY A 195 23.88 14.96 -16.61
C GLY A 195 23.85 13.84 -17.66
N SER A 196 23.66 12.60 -17.26
CA SER A 196 23.49 11.47 -18.19
C SER A 196 22.15 11.56 -18.94
N LYS A 197 22.13 10.98 -20.16
CA LYS A 197 20.96 10.97 -21.04
C LYS A 197 20.71 9.56 -21.54
N TYR A 198 19.45 9.18 -21.59
CA TYR A 198 19.01 7.89 -22.06
C TYR A 198 17.98 8.04 -23.16
N HIS A 199 18.24 7.44 -24.31
CA HIS A 199 17.29 7.40 -25.41
C HIS A 199 16.25 6.30 -25.20
N TYR A 200 15.00 6.57 -25.59
CA TYR A 200 13.92 5.58 -25.53
C TYR A 200 13.19 5.46 -26.87
N THR A 201 12.66 4.27 -27.13
CA THR A 201 11.62 4.08 -28.15
C THR A 201 10.23 4.09 -27.55
N LYS A 202 10.13 3.64 -26.28
CA LYS A 202 8.90 3.64 -25.47
C LYS A 202 9.23 4.13 -24.07
N LEU A 203 8.42 5.04 -23.55
CA LEU A 203 8.57 5.63 -22.23
C LEU A 203 7.35 5.32 -21.36
N ILE A 204 7.57 4.82 -20.15
CA ILE A 204 6.52 4.64 -19.13
C ILE A 204 6.76 5.61 -17.98
N TYR A 205 5.84 6.54 -17.81
CA TYR A 205 5.83 7.53 -16.73
C TYR A 205 5.14 6.92 -15.51
N ALA A 206 5.92 6.42 -14.54
CA ALA A 206 5.43 5.76 -13.33
C ALA A 206 6.01 6.43 -12.06
N LEU A 207 6.17 7.77 -12.08
CA LEU A 207 6.80 8.55 -11.00
C LEU A 207 5.96 8.66 -9.72
N GLY A 208 4.77 8.09 -9.71
CA GLY A 208 3.94 7.98 -8.52
C GLY A 208 3.46 9.32 -7.95
N SER A 209 3.48 9.43 -6.63
CA SER A 209 2.96 10.59 -5.89
C SER A 209 3.83 10.90 -4.67
N GLU A 210 3.73 12.14 -4.16
CA GLU A 210 4.33 12.57 -2.91
C GLU A 210 3.27 12.83 -1.85
N CYS A 211 3.64 12.72 -0.57
CA CYS A 211 2.76 13.08 0.53
C CYS A 211 2.35 14.54 0.45
N PHE A 212 1.07 14.79 0.61
CA PHE A 212 0.56 16.14 0.78
C PHE A 212 0.76 16.59 2.24
N ILE A 213 1.60 17.58 2.42
CA ILE A 213 1.77 18.27 3.71
C ILE A 213 0.94 19.56 3.64
N PRO A 214 -0.14 19.70 4.44
CA PRO A 214 -0.91 20.92 4.51
C PRO A 214 -0.02 22.10 4.92
N PRO A 215 -0.36 23.34 4.54
CA PRO A 215 0.40 24.54 4.91
C PRO A 215 0.17 24.89 6.39
N ILE A 216 0.55 24.00 7.30
CA ILE A 216 0.50 24.17 8.74
C ILE A 216 1.81 24.83 9.17
N LYS A 217 1.72 25.92 9.96
CA LYS A 217 2.90 26.56 10.52
C LYS A 217 3.70 25.56 11.36
N GLY A 218 5.01 25.44 11.09
CA GLY A 218 5.89 24.51 11.80
C GLY A 218 5.87 23.08 11.25
N ALA A 219 5.27 22.82 10.08
CA ALA A 219 5.30 21.51 9.42
C ALA A 219 6.71 21.10 8.94
N ASP A 220 7.66 22.00 8.95
CA ASP A 220 9.07 21.83 8.60
C ASP A 220 9.99 21.52 9.80
N LYS A 221 9.45 21.47 11.01
CA LYS A 221 10.22 21.18 12.23
C LYS A 221 10.72 19.75 12.26
N ASP A 222 11.88 19.57 12.93
CA ASP A 222 12.38 18.24 13.25
C ASP A 222 11.38 17.48 14.14
N GLY A 223 11.09 16.21 13.80
CA GLY A 223 10.03 15.42 14.43
C GLY A 223 8.71 15.45 13.67
N VAL A 224 8.58 16.24 12.58
CA VAL A 224 7.43 16.19 11.68
C VAL A 224 7.79 15.35 10.47
N ILE A 225 7.09 14.22 10.24
CA ILE A 225 7.43 13.25 9.21
C ILE A 225 6.16 12.82 8.46
N ALA A 226 6.24 12.83 7.13
CA ALA A 226 5.27 12.16 6.28
C ALA A 226 5.89 10.86 5.75
N ILE A 227 5.18 9.73 5.87
CA ILE A 227 5.73 8.42 5.51
C ILE A 227 5.38 8.11 4.06
N ARG A 228 6.39 8.13 3.19
CA ARG A 228 6.26 7.76 1.78
C ARG A 228 7.34 6.78 1.33
N ARG A 229 8.54 6.89 1.88
CA ARG A 229 9.73 6.14 1.50
C ARG A 229 10.25 5.30 2.66
N LEU A 230 11.05 4.28 2.34
CA LEU A 230 11.72 3.45 3.34
C LEU A 230 12.62 4.30 4.26
N SER A 231 13.25 5.34 3.73
CA SER A 231 14.04 6.28 4.52
C SER A 231 13.22 7.02 5.60
N ASP A 232 11.92 7.23 5.35
CA ASP A 232 11.05 7.93 6.31
C ASP A 232 10.73 7.03 7.51
N THR A 233 10.51 5.72 7.28
CA THR A 233 10.29 4.77 8.39
C THR A 233 11.52 4.65 9.28
N LYS A 234 12.73 4.71 8.69
CA LYS A 234 13.99 4.74 9.45
C LYS A 234 14.08 5.99 10.34
N LYS A 235 13.68 7.16 9.82
CA LYS A 235 13.60 8.40 10.61
C LYS A 235 12.59 8.29 11.76
N VAL A 236 11.41 7.74 11.48
CA VAL A 236 10.38 7.51 12.52
C VAL A 236 10.91 6.57 13.59
N ALA A 237 11.50 5.43 13.23
CA ALA A 237 12.05 4.46 14.16
C ALA A 237 13.16 5.07 15.06
N GLU A 238 13.98 5.96 14.51
CA GLU A 238 15.00 6.68 15.27
C GLU A 238 14.37 7.66 16.29
N LYS A 239 13.39 8.46 15.85
CA LYS A 239 12.68 9.42 16.70
C LYS A 239 11.90 8.74 17.82
N LEU A 240 11.33 7.57 17.57
CA LEU A 240 10.56 6.82 18.56
C LEU A 240 11.34 6.44 19.81
N LYS A 241 12.66 6.34 19.73
CA LYS A 241 13.51 6.01 20.91
C LYS A 241 13.37 7.04 22.05
N GLU A 242 13.04 8.29 21.73
CA GLU A 242 12.94 9.41 22.66
C GLU A 242 11.50 9.95 22.78
N THR A 243 10.55 9.46 21.96
CA THR A 243 9.17 9.95 21.89
C THR A 243 8.30 9.39 23.00
N LYS A 244 7.60 10.24 23.71
CA LYS A 244 6.57 9.87 24.68
C LYS A 244 5.16 10.10 24.12
N HIS A 245 4.97 11.21 23.40
CA HIS A 245 3.71 11.61 22.82
C HIS A 245 3.87 11.73 21.30
N ALA A 246 3.06 11.03 20.57
CA ALA A 246 3.00 11.10 19.12
C ALA A 246 1.63 11.57 18.65
N VAL A 247 1.62 12.47 17.68
CA VAL A 247 0.40 12.92 17.01
C VAL A 247 0.40 12.44 15.58
N VAL A 248 -0.74 11.90 15.13
CA VAL A 248 -0.98 11.57 13.71
C VAL A 248 -2.02 12.55 13.17
N ILE A 249 -1.64 13.31 12.16
CA ILE A 249 -2.52 14.23 11.45
C ILE A 249 -3.10 13.50 10.25
N GLY A 250 -4.40 13.19 10.31
CA GLY A 250 -5.16 12.45 9.31
C GLY A 250 -5.66 11.10 9.81
N GLY A 251 -6.97 10.93 9.87
CA GLY A 251 -7.68 9.72 10.29
C GLY A 251 -8.07 8.79 9.13
N GLY A 252 -7.31 8.82 8.04
CA GLY A 252 -7.40 7.84 6.95
C GLY A 252 -6.69 6.53 7.28
N VAL A 253 -6.71 5.57 6.33
CA VAL A 253 -6.11 4.24 6.53
C VAL A 253 -4.67 4.30 6.98
N LEU A 254 -3.80 4.97 6.21
CA LEU A 254 -2.36 5.02 6.51
C LEU A 254 -2.07 5.72 7.84
N GLY A 255 -2.86 6.76 8.19
CA GLY A 255 -2.73 7.42 9.48
C GLY A 255 -3.12 6.51 10.64
N LEU A 256 -4.19 5.74 10.51
CA LEU A 256 -4.63 4.79 11.53
C LEU A 256 -3.67 3.60 11.65
N GLU A 257 -3.11 3.10 10.55
CA GLU A 257 -2.05 2.09 10.57
C GLU A 257 -0.81 2.61 11.32
N ALA A 258 -0.35 3.82 10.97
CA ALA A 258 0.77 4.46 11.66
C ALA A 258 0.47 4.66 13.16
N ALA A 259 -0.73 5.16 13.51
CA ALA A 259 -1.14 5.33 14.90
C ALA A 259 -1.13 4.01 15.68
N TRP A 260 -1.55 2.92 15.05
CA TRP A 260 -1.51 1.60 15.67
C TRP A 260 -0.08 1.11 15.90
N GLU A 261 0.81 1.27 14.92
CA GLU A 261 2.23 0.91 15.07
C GLU A 261 2.90 1.76 16.17
N LEU A 262 2.66 3.08 16.18
CA LEU A 262 3.16 3.97 17.24
C LEU A 262 2.65 3.55 18.63
N LYS A 263 1.38 3.13 18.74
CA LYS A 263 0.81 2.65 20.01
C LYS A 263 1.51 1.41 20.53
N LYS A 264 1.93 0.50 19.67
CA LYS A 264 2.71 -0.69 20.05
C LYS A 264 4.07 -0.32 20.66
N SER A 265 4.63 0.85 20.34
CA SER A 265 5.91 1.35 20.91
C SER A 265 5.79 1.96 22.30
N ARG A 266 4.62 1.90 22.91
CA ARG A 266 4.30 2.49 24.24
C ARG A 266 4.23 4.01 24.26
N CYS A 267 4.16 4.66 23.12
CA CYS A 267 3.84 6.08 23.05
C CYS A 267 2.38 6.34 23.42
N GLU A 268 2.11 7.51 23.98
CA GLU A 268 0.76 8.07 23.98
C GLU A 268 0.48 8.61 22.58
N VAL A 269 -0.58 8.11 21.95
CA VAL A 269 -0.89 8.42 20.55
C VAL A 269 -2.21 9.15 20.44
N THR A 270 -2.19 10.30 19.75
CA THR A 270 -3.38 11.09 19.42
C THR A 270 -3.53 11.20 17.91
N VAL A 271 -4.71 10.90 17.38
CA VAL A 271 -5.07 11.10 15.97
C VAL A 271 -5.95 12.35 15.85
N LEU A 272 -5.58 13.26 14.96
CA LEU A 272 -6.30 14.49 14.63
C LEU A 272 -6.87 14.39 13.23
N GLU A 273 -8.20 14.45 13.09
CA GLU A 273 -8.90 14.36 11.82
C GLU A 273 -9.77 15.61 11.61
N LEU A 274 -9.61 16.25 10.45
CA LEU A 274 -10.40 17.41 10.07
C LEU A 274 -11.87 17.05 9.79
N ALA A 275 -12.09 15.89 9.16
CA ALA A 275 -13.44 15.41 8.89
C ALA A 275 -14.18 15.02 10.20
N PRO A 276 -15.51 15.06 10.20
CA PRO A 276 -16.29 14.70 11.40
C PRO A 276 -16.21 13.23 11.78
N VAL A 277 -15.75 12.36 10.87
CA VAL A 277 -15.61 10.91 11.06
C VAL A 277 -14.28 10.39 10.52
N LEU A 278 -13.76 9.31 11.11
CA LEU A 278 -12.60 8.59 10.60
C LEU A 278 -12.93 7.97 9.25
N MET A 279 -11.92 7.96 8.34
CA MET A 279 -12.05 7.37 6.99
C MET A 279 -13.31 7.86 6.24
N GLY A 280 -13.69 9.12 6.40
CA GLY A 280 -14.96 9.67 5.91
C GLY A 280 -15.16 9.60 4.39
N ARG A 281 -14.13 9.28 3.61
CA ARG A 281 -14.26 9.00 2.17
C ARG A 281 -14.77 7.60 1.87
N GLN A 282 -14.55 6.64 2.78
CA GLN A 282 -14.90 5.23 2.60
C GLN A 282 -16.05 4.79 3.51
N LEU A 283 -16.14 5.38 4.69
CA LEU A 283 -17.12 4.98 5.70
C LEU A 283 -18.28 5.96 5.79
N ASP A 284 -19.43 5.44 6.14
CA ASP A 284 -20.53 6.26 6.61
C ASP A 284 -20.31 6.68 8.08
N LYS A 285 -21.22 7.53 8.57
CA LYS A 285 -21.13 8.07 9.94
C LYS A 285 -21.09 6.96 11.00
N THR A 286 -21.95 5.95 10.89
CA THR A 286 -22.06 4.86 11.88
C THR A 286 -20.78 4.02 11.93
N ALA A 287 -20.25 3.67 10.76
CA ALA A 287 -19.00 2.92 10.64
C ALA A 287 -17.80 3.72 11.18
N GLY A 288 -17.71 5.01 10.84
CA GLY A 288 -16.62 5.88 11.33
C GLY A 288 -16.67 6.10 12.85
N GLU A 289 -17.86 6.25 13.44
CA GLU A 289 -18.04 6.31 14.90
C GLU A 289 -17.69 4.98 15.58
N MET A 290 -18.03 3.85 14.98
CA MET A 290 -17.65 2.54 15.50
C MET A 290 -16.12 2.35 15.46
N LEU A 291 -15.47 2.70 14.35
CA LEU A 291 -14.01 2.63 14.24
C LEU A 291 -13.33 3.54 15.28
N LYS A 292 -13.86 4.74 15.52
CA LYS A 292 -13.39 5.63 16.58
C LYS A 292 -13.46 4.95 17.95
N LYS A 293 -14.60 4.37 18.33
CA LYS A 293 -14.76 3.64 19.61
C LYS A 293 -13.79 2.46 19.73
N ILE A 294 -13.57 1.73 18.63
CA ILE A 294 -12.60 0.62 18.61
C ILE A 294 -11.19 1.16 18.88
N SER A 295 -10.79 2.24 18.20
CA SER A 295 -9.47 2.87 18.34
C SER A 295 -9.23 3.40 19.76
N GLU A 296 -10.22 4.09 20.32
CA GLU A 296 -10.18 4.61 21.69
C GLU A 296 -10.11 3.46 22.72
N GLY A 297 -10.79 2.35 22.46
CA GLY A 297 -10.70 1.13 23.27
C GLY A 297 -9.32 0.46 23.26
N GLN A 298 -8.45 0.80 22.29
CA GLN A 298 -7.04 0.40 22.26
C GLN A 298 -6.11 1.46 22.87
N GLY A 299 -6.67 2.51 23.46
CA GLY A 299 -5.91 3.59 24.12
C GLY A 299 -5.28 4.60 23.17
N ILE A 300 -5.83 4.76 21.96
CA ILE A 300 -5.49 5.84 21.04
C ILE A 300 -6.51 6.96 21.22
N GLN A 301 -6.06 8.18 21.45
CA GLN A 301 -6.94 9.35 21.55
C GLN A 301 -7.35 9.81 20.16
N ILE A 302 -8.64 10.03 19.91
CA ILE A 302 -9.18 10.40 18.60
C ILE A 302 -9.96 11.71 18.68
N HIS A 303 -9.49 12.73 17.98
CA HIS A 303 -10.19 14.00 17.80
C HIS A 303 -10.61 14.14 16.34
N THR A 304 -11.90 14.16 16.09
CA THR A 304 -12.51 14.36 14.76
C THR A 304 -13.18 15.74 14.68
N GLY A 305 -13.25 16.33 13.49
CA GLY A 305 -13.81 17.66 13.26
C GLY A 305 -12.92 18.78 13.81
N VAL A 306 -11.61 18.52 13.97
CA VAL A 306 -10.67 19.50 14.53
C VAL A 306 -9.80 20.13 13.45
N GLN A 307 -9.58 21.42 13.57
CA GLN A 307 -8.69 22.18 12.69
C GLN A 307 -7.36 22.44 13.41
N ILE A 308 -6.26 22.17 12.72
CA ILE A 308 -4.91 22.40 13.22
C ILE A 308 -4.45 23.78 12.80
N GLU A 309 -3.97 24.57 13.75
CA GLU A 309 -3.42 25.92 13.53
C GLU A 309 -1.91 25.87 13.30
N ALA A 310 -1.17 25.18 14.17
CA ALA A 310 0.30 25.16 14.12
C ALA A 310 0.87 23.91 14.81
N ILE A 311 2.11 23.58 14.44
CA ILE A 311 2.98 22.68 15.18
C ILE A 311 3.93 23.55 16.02
N GLU A 312 3.84 23.38 17.33
CA GLU A 312 4.56 24.17 18.33
C GLU A 312 5.99 23.66 18.54
N GLY A 313 6.82 24.51 19.17
CA GLY A 313 8.21 24.23 19.54
C GLY A 313 9.20 25.16 18.84
N GLY A 314 10.47 25.03 19.18
CA GLY A 314 11.58 25.73 18.56
C GLY A 314 11.96 25.08 17.22
N GLU A 315 13.15 24.48 17.16
CA GLU A 315 13.62 23.70 15.98
C GLU A 315 12.92 22.33 15.89
N LYS A 316 12.47 21.78 17.01
CA LYS A 316 11.80 20.48 17.11
C LYS A 316 10.31 20.65 17.40
N ALA A 317 9.51 19.67 17.01
CA ALA A 317 8.11 19.59 17.41
C ALA A 317 8.01 19.31 18.92
N GLU A 318 7.13 20.04 19.60
CA GLU A 318 6.84 19.89 21.05
C GLU A 318 5.34 19.75 21.29
N GLY A 319 4.51 20.09 20.32
CA GLY A 319 3.06 19.97 20.40
C GLY A 319 2.34 20.38 19.11
N VAL A 320 1.05 20.10 19.07
CA VAL A 320 0.15 20.52 17.99
C VAL A 320 -0.95 21.40 18.57
N ARG A 321 -1.05 22.64 18.09
CA ARG A 321 -2.10 23.60 18.47
C ARG A 321 -3.30 23.46 17.55
N LEU A 322 -4.46 23.33 18.15
CA LEU A 322 -5.74 23.37 17.47
C LEU A 322 -6.30 24.79 17.38
N ALA A 323 -7.24 25.01 16.48
CA ALA A 323 -7.87 26.33 16.27
C ALA A 323 -8.65 26.85 17.47
N ASP A 324 -9.07 25.99 18.40
CA ASP A 324 -9.73 26.34 19.66
C ASP A 324 -8.72 26.75 20.77
N GLY A 325 -7.42 26.74 20.47
CA GLY A 325 -6.32 27.05 21.38
C GLY A 325 -5.80 25.87 22.18
N THR A 326 -6.41 24.69 22.07
CA THR A 326 -5.91 23.46 22.71
C THR A 326 -4.55 23.09 22.15
N VAL A 327 -3.58 22.76 23.03
CA VAL A 327 -2.26 22.26 22.63
C VAL A 327 -2.12 20.81 23.07
N ILE A 328 -1.83 19.94 22.11
CA ILE A 328 -1.62 18.50 22.32
C ILE A 328 -0.11 18.25 22.28
N PRO A 329 0.52 17.71 23.36
CA PRO A 329 1.95 17.42 23.38
C PRO A 329 2.33 16.44 22.27
N ALA A 330 3.48 16.69 21.59
CA ALA A 330 3.97 15.80 20.55
C ALA A 330 5.45 16.05 20.26
N GLU A 331 6.29 15.08 20.52
CA GLU A 331 7.70 15.07 20.09
C GLU A 331 7.82 14.48 18.66
N LEU A 332 6.82 13.71 18.24
CA LEU A 332 6.71 13.14 16.90
C LEU A 332 5.34 13.44 16.31
N VAL A 333 5.33 14.00 15.10
CA VAL A 333 4.11 14.29 14.35
C VAL A 333 4.17 13.57 13.00
N ILE A 334 3.26 12.62 12.79
CA ILE A 334 3.11 11.95 11.50
C ILE A 334 2.04 12.65 10.68
N VAL A 335 2.40 13.14 9.49
CA VAL A 335 1.45 13.79 8.58
C VAL A 335 0.95 12.77 7.56
N SER A 336 -0.35 12.47 7.58
CA SER A 336 -1.03 11.50 6.71
C SER A 336 -2.28 12.12 6.06
N CYS A 337 -2.09 13.22 5.33
CA CYS A 337 -3.16 14.02 4.74
C CYS A 337 -3.42 13.71 3.25
N GLY A 338 -3.02 12.52 2.80
CA GLY A 338 -3.14 12.09 1.41
C GLY A 338 -1.90 12.38 0.58
N VAL A 339 -2.03 12.19 -0.75
CA VAL A 339 -0.91 12.31 -1.69
C VAL A 339 -1.26 13.23 -2.86
N ARG A 340 -0.24 13.69 -3.57
CA ARG A 340 -0.33 14.46 -4.80
C ARG A 340 0.47 13.75 -5.89
N ALA A 341 -0.12 13.58 -7.05
CA ALA A 341 0.53 12.99 -8.21
C ALA A 341 1.74 13.81 -8.66
N ASN A 342 2.84 13.15 -9.00
CA ASN A 342 4.03 13.79 -9.57
C ASN A 342 3.80 14.09 -11.04
N THR A 343 3.44 15.34 -11.36
CA THR A 343 3.07 15.78 -12.73
C THR A 343 3.98 16.84 -13.29
N ALA A 344 4.95 17.36 -12.54
CA ALA A 344 5.78 18.47 -12.96
C ALA A 344 6.52 18.19 -14.28
N LEU A 345 7.28 17.11 -14.34
CA LEU A 345 8.02 16.70 -15.54
C LEU A 345 7.09 16.41 -16.73
N ALA A 346 5.90 15.82 -16.46
CA ALA A 346 4.93 15.59 -17.51
C ALA A 346 4.43 16.89 -18.13
N LYS A 347 4.10 17.89 -17.30
CA LYS A 347 3.69 19.23 -17.76
C LYS A 347 4.76 19.92 -18.59
N GLU A 348 6.01 19.88 -18.12
CA GLU A 348 7.16 20.48 -18.83
C GLU A 348 7.41 19.80 -20.17
N ALA A 349 7.15 18.50 -20.28
CA ALA A 349 7.26 17.72 -21.51
C ALA A 349 6.04 17.85 -22.44
N GLY A 350 5.01 18.63 -22.09
CA GLY A 350 3.78 18.78 -22.89
C GLY A 350 2.82 17.59 -22.80
N ILE A 351 3.02 16.70 -21.83
CA ILE A 351 2.09 15.60 -21.55
C ILE A 351 0.85 16.17 -20.86
N ALA A 352 -0.33 15.81 -21.31
CA ALA A 352 -1.59 16.31 -20.80
C ALA A 352 -1.82 15.88 -19.34
N THR A 353 -2.13 16.86 -18.49
CA THR A 353 -2.35 16.66 -17.06
C THR A 353 -3.55 17.44 -16.56
N ASP A 354 -4.24 16.91 -15.58
CA ASP A 354 -5.16 17.59 -14.67
C ASP A 354 -4.67 17.38 -13.23
N ARG A 355 -5.34 16.60 -12.41
CA ARG A 355 -4.84 16.19 -11.09
C ARG A 355 -3.68 15.20 -11.17
N ALA A 356 -3.67 14.41 -12.23
CA ALA A 356 -2.60 13.48 -12.60
C ALA A 356 -2.41 13.52 -14.13
N VAL A 357 -1.53 12.68 -14.68
CA VAL A 357 -1.35 12.51 -16.13
C VAL A 357 -2.60 11.86 -16.72
N ILE A 358 -3.17 12.47 -17.74
CA ILE A 358 -4.39 11.97 -18.40
C ILE A 358 -4.00 10.83 -19.34
N VAL A 359 -4.65 9.68 -19.18
CA VAL A 359 -4.47 8.50 -20.03
C VAL A 359 -5.80 7.95 -20.53
N ASN A 360 -5.72 7.17 -21.62
CA ASN A 360 -6.84 6.38 -22.12
C ASN A 360 -6.87 4.97 -21.49
N GLU A 361 -7.78 4.11 -21.95
CA GLU A 361 -7.90 2.72 -21.49
C GLU A 361 -6.68 1.84 -21.78
N LYS A 362 -5.76 2.31 -22.61
CA LYS A 362 -4.50 1.67 -22.96
C LYS A 362 -3.31 2.23 -22.18
N MET A 363 -3.57 3.09 -21.21
CA MET A 363 -2.56 3.86 -20.46
C MET A 363 -1.69 4.77 -21.36
N GLU A 364 -2.15 5.09 -22.58
CA GLU A 364 -1.48 6.01 -23.48
C GLU A 364 -1.75 7.46 -23.09
N THR A 365 -0.72 8.29 -23.19
CA THR A 365 -0.85 9.74 -23.04
C THR A 365 -1.20 10.40 -24.38
N ASN A 366 -1.30 11.74 -24.40
CA ASN A 366 -1.46 12.50 -25.63
C ASN A 366 -0.22 12.50 -26.53
N ILE A 367 0.93 12.04 -26.05
CA ILE A 367 2.18 11.96 -26.82
C ILE A 367 2.44 10.51 -27.21
N PRO A 368 2.59 10.19 -28.50
CA PRO A 368 2.87 8.83 -28.96
C PRO A 368 4.10 8.23 -28.29
N ASP A 369 4.04 6.94 -28.01
CA ASP A 369 5.11 6.15 -27.37
C ASP A 369 5.38 6.51 -25.91
N ILE A 370 4.54 7.36 -25.29
CA ILE A 370 4.60 7.69 -23.86
C ILE A 370 3.32 7.21 -23.19
N TYR A 371 3.50 6.36 -22.19
CA TYR A 371 2.46 5.78 -21.33
C TYR A 371 2.57 6.33 -19.92
N ALA A 372 1.49 6.37 -19.16
CA ALA A 372 1.56 6.68 -17.74
C ALA A 372 0.70 5.72 -16.91
N CYS A 373 1.16 5.39 -15.68
CA CYS A 373 0.48 4.43 -14.82
C CYS A 373 0.78 4.65 -13.33
N GLY A 374 -0.09 4.15 -12.48
CA GLY A 374 0.00 4.25 -11.02
C GLY A 374 -0.43 5.60 -10.48
N ASP A 375 0.06 5.96 -9.29
CA ASP A 375 -0.39 7.14 -8.56
C ASP A 375 -0.24 8.47 -9.34
N CYS A 376 0.57 8.51 -10.39
CA CYS A 376 0.76 9.69 -11.24
C CYS A 376 -0.20 9.76 -12.43
N ALA A 377 -1.01 8.73 -12.69
CA ALA A 377 -1.94 8.67 -13.81
C ALA A 377 -3.40 8.86 -13.38
N GLN A 378 -4.25 9.34 -14.29
CA GLN A 378 -5.70 9.35 -14.14
C GLN A 378 -6.38 8.85 -15.41
N TYR A 379 -7.30 7.92 -15.23
CA TYR A 379 -8.16 7.40 -16.27
C TYR A 379 -9.62 7.79 -15.99
N GLU A 380 -10.36 8.29 -16.99
CA GLU A 380 -11.75 8.78 -16.85
C GLU A 380 -11.92 9.80 -15.70
N GLY A 381 -10.91 10.64 -15.45
CA GLY A 381 -10.91 11.63 -14.38
C GLY A 381 -10.67 11.06 -12.97
N ILE A 382 -10.43 9.76 -12.85
CA ILE A 382 -10.18 9.08 -11.56
C ILE A 382 -8.68 8.80 -11.41
N ASN A 383 -8.11 9.24 -10.30
CA ASN A 383 -6.79 8.86 -9.82
C ASN A 383 -6.97 8.09 -8.51
N TYR A 384 -6.75 6.80 -8.52
CA TYR A 384 -6.97 5.94 -7.35
C TYR A 384 -5.89 6.08 -6.29
N ALA A 385 -4.63 6.20 -6.69
CA ALA A 385 -3.46 6.26 -5.82
C ALA A 385 -3.44 5.12 -4.77
N ILE A 386 -3.72 3.90 -5.19
CA ILE A 386 -3.68 2.69 -4.37
C ILE A 386 -2.93 1.56 -5.07
N TRP A 387 -2.29 0.71 -4.29
CA TRP A 387 -1.36 -0.32 -4.77
C TRP A 387 -1.96 -1.27 -5.83
N PRO A 388 -3.15 -1.90 -5.61
CA PRO A 388 -3.70 -2.84 -6.59
C PRO A 388 -3.96 -2.21 -7.97
N GLN A 389 -4.46 -0.97 -8.02
CA GLN A 389 -4.67 -0.25 -9.27
C GLN A 389 -3.36 0.11 -9.95
N ALA A 390 -2.36 0.53 -9.19
CA ALA A 390 -1.02 0.80 -9.73
C ALA A 390 -0.40 -0.46 -10.39
N VAL A 391 -0.64 -1.64 -9.82
CA VAL A 391 -0.24 -2.93 -10.41
C VAL A 391 -0.95 -3.19 -11.75
N GLU A 392 -2.27 -3.07 -11.79
CA GLU A 392 -3.05 -3.35 -13.00
C GLU A 392 -2.78 -2.31 -14.12
N GLU A 393 -2.67 -1.04 -13.76
CA GLU A 393 -2.28 0.02 -14.70
C GLU A 393 -0.87 -0.20 -15.24
N GLY A 394 0.08 -0.60 -14.38
CA GLY A 394 1.45 -0.94 -14.77
C GLY A 394 1.49 -2.10 -15.77
N LYS A 395 0.76 -3.18 -15.49
CA LYS A 395 0.64 -4.33 -16.40
C LYS A 395 0.06 -3.91 -17.75
N THR A 396 -0.98 -3.07 -17.76
CA THR A 396 -1.60 -2.58 -19.00
C THR A 396 -0.63 -1.70 -19.79
N ALA A 397 0.04 -0.73 -19.14
CA ALA A 397 1.02 0.15 -19.78
C ALA A 397 2.18 -0.66 -20.38
N GLY A 398 2.69 -1.65 -19.65
CA GLY A 398 3.77 -2.52 -20.12
C GLY A 398 3.35 -3.40 -21.30
N ALA A 399 2.15 -3.98 -21.27
CA ALA A 399 1.60 -4.78 -22.36
C ALA A 399 1.46 -3.94 -23.64
N GLN A 400 0.86 -2.75 -23.53
CA GLN A 400 0.70 -1.84 -24.65
C GLN A 400 2.05 -1.38 -25.22
N ALA A 401 2.99 -1.02 -24.37
CA ALA A 401 4.33 -0.62 -24.80
C ALA A 401 5.05 -1.75 -25.56
N ALA A 402 4.81 -3.01 -25.20
CA ALA A 402 5.34 -4.18 -25.90
C ALA A 402 4.58 -4.53 -27.19
N GLY A 403 3.45 -3.88 -27.48
CA GLY A 403 2.65 -4.07 -28.68
C GLY A 403 1.50 -5.07 -28.55
N ASP A 404 1.21 -5.52 -27.32
CA ASP A 404 0.06 -6.37 -27.02
C ASP A 404 -1.17 -5.49 -26.72
N ASP A 405 -2.24 -5.65 -27.49
CA ASP A 405 -3.45 -4.83 -27.37
C ASP A 405 -4.26 -5.21 -26.13
N ASN A 406 -3.90 -4.62 -25.01
CA ASN A 406 -4.53 -4.83 -23.71
C ASN A 406 -5.20 -3.54 -23.23
N THR A 407 -6.33 -3.64 -22.55
CA THR A 407 -7.08 -2.49 -22.04
C THR A 407 -7.32 -2.60 -20.55
N TYR A 408 -7.13 -1.48 -19.87
CA TYR A 408 -7.48 -1.33 -18.46
C TYR A 408 -8.98 -1.19 -18.30
N SER A 409 -9.54 -1.90 -17.36
CA SER A 409 -10.93 -1.71 -16.92
C SER A 409 -10.96 -1.29 -15.47
N THR A 410 -11.73 -0.26 -15.18
CA THR A 410 -11.92 0.19 -13.80
C THR A 410 -12.61 -0.88 -12.97
N VAL A 411 -12.02 -1.22 -11.84
CA VAL A 411 -12.67 -2.02 -10.78
C VAL A 411 -13.05 -1.11 -9.64
N PRO A 412 -14.16 -1.36 -8.93
CA PRO A 412 -14.51 -0.59 -7.76
C PRO A 412 -13.33 -0.53 -6.78
N ALA A 413 -12.95 0.69 -6.39
CA ALA A 413 -11.89 0.85 -5.40
C ALA A 413 -12.30 0.12 -4.12
N ALA A 414 -11.45 -0.79 -3.70
CA ALA A 414 -11.61 -1.54 -2.46
C ALA A 414 -10.48 -1.17 -1.49
N LEU A 415 -10.83 -1.10 -0.22
CA LEU A 415 -9.91 -0.76 0.84
C LEU A 415 -10.06 -1.76 1.96
N SER A 416 -8.94 -2.25 2.45
CA SER A 416 -8.87 -3.08 3.65
C SER A 416 -7.99 -2.41 4.69
N PHE A 417 -8.41 -2.48 5.94
CA PHE A 417 -7.65 -2.03 7.09
C PHE A 417 -7.58 -3.18 8.10
N HIS A 418 -6.38 -3.47 8.58
CA HIS A 418 -6.12 -4.44 9.63
C HIS A 418 -5.30 -3.77 10.71
N GLY A 419 -5.86 -3.61 11.88
CA GLY A 419 -5.22 -2.96 13.01
C GLY A 419 -6.17 -2.80 14.18
N MET A 420 -5.66 -2.41 15.34
CA MET A 420 -6.48 -2.15 16.53
C MET A 420 -7.36 -3.33 16.92
N ASN A 421 -6.87 -4.56 16.68
CA ASN A 421 -7.59 -5.83 16.91
C ASN A 421 -8.93 -5.89 16.16
N THR A 422 -9.02 -5.31 14.98
CA THR A 422 -10.18 -5.36 14.11
C THR A 422 -9.77 -5.43 12.63
N ALA A 423 -10.66 -5.92 11.80
CA ALA A 423 -10.57 -5.85 10.35
C ALA A 423 -11.69 -4.96 9.80
N LEU A 424 -11.42 -4.26 8.73
CA LEU A 424 -12.37 -3.44 8.02
C LEU A 424 -12.19 -3.62 6.51
N PHE A 425 -13.29 -3.72 5.80
CA PHE A 425 -13.34 -3.71 4.35
C PHE A 425 -14.41 -2.71 3.90
N ALA A 426 -14.07 -1.87 2.94
CA ALA A 426 -15.01 -0.97 2.28
C ALA A 426 -14.72 -0.94 0.79
N ALA A 427 -15.76 -1.06 -0.03
CA ALA A 427 -15.62 -1.04 -1.48
C ALA A 427 -16.83 -0.41 -2.16
N GLY A 428 -16.60 0.25 -3.28
CA GLY A 428 -17.63 0.93 -4.06
C GLY A 428 -18.16 2.19 -3.38
N ASP A 429 -19.43 2.47 -3.60
CA ASP A 429 -20.11 3.67 -3.10
C ASP A 429 -20.46 3.55 -1.61
N ASN A 430 -20.26 4.60 -0.85
CA ASN A 430 -20.57 4.66 0.58
C ASN A 430 -21.89 5.39 0.92
N GLY A 431 -22.73 5.64 -0.09
CA GLY A 431 -24.03 6.26 0.06
C GLY A 431 -24.03 7.76 0.34
N GLN A 432 -22.92 8.46 0.10
CA GLN A 432 -22.79 9.90 0.40
C GLN A 432 -23.13 10.81 -0.79
N ASN A 433 -23.40 10.27 -1.98
CA ASN A 433 -23.81 11.08 -3.11
C ASN A 433 -25.27 11.54 -2.93
N PRO A 434 -25.52 12.86 -2.75
CA PRO A 434 -26.87 13.37 -2.46
C PRO A 434 -27.82 13.27 -3.66
N ASP A 435 -27.29 13.09 -4.87
CA ASP A 435 -28.09 13.00 -6.10
C ASP A 435 -28.61 11.58 -6.36
N LEU A 436 -28.18 10.60 -5.54
CA LEU A 436 -28.54 9.20 -5.70
C LEU A 436 -29.42 8.71 -4.55
N ILE A 437 -30.42 7.88 -4.88
CA ILE A 437 -31.27 7.24 -3.90
C ILE A 437 -30.83 5.81 -3.69
N TYR A 438 -30.25 5.55 -2.52
CA TYR A 438 -29.77 4.23 -2.16
C TYR A 438 -30.82 3.42 -1.40
N LYS A 439 -31.00 2.16 -1.78
CA LYS A 439 -31.58 1.17 -0.89
C LYS A 439 -30.44 0.58 -0.06
N THR A 440 -30.56 0.57 1.26
CA THR A 440 -29.52 0.06 2.15
C THR A 440 -30.02 -1.08 3.02
N VAL A 441 -29.11 -1.98 3.39
CA VAL A 441 -29.31 -3.01 4.42
C VAL A 441 -28.16 -2.88 5.41
N GLU A 442 -28.50 -2.81 6.69
CA GLU A 442 -27.54 -2.59 7.77
C GLU A 442 -27.69 -3.66 8.85
N TYR A 443 -26.57 -4.20 9.30
CA TYR A 443 -26.46 -5.09 10.45
C TYR A 443 -25.43 -4.52 11.41
N LYS A 444 -25.79 -4.39 12.69
CA LYS A 444 -24.92 -3.85 13.73
C LYS A 444 -24.99 -4.69 14.99
N ASP A 445 -23.84 -5.14 15.47
CA ASP A 445 -23.67 -5.78 16.77
C ASP A 445 -22.58 -5.06 17.57
N GLU A 446 -22.98 -4.21 18.51
CA GLU A 446 -22.03 -3.43 19.33
C GLU A 446 -21.23 -4.32 20.28
N GLY A 447 -21.81 -5.42 20.76
CA GLY A 447 -21.13 -6.35 21.66
C GLY A 447 -19.97 -7.08 20.98
N LYS A 448 -20.14 -7.45 19.73
CA LYS A 448 -19.10 -8.08 18.90
C LYS A 448 -18.26 -7.06 18.15
N LYS A 449 -18.56 -5.76 18.23
CA LYS A 449 -17.93 -4.70 17.42
C LYS A 449 -18.01 -4.99 15.93
N GLN A 450 -19.15 -5.48 15.46
CA GLN A 450 -19.40 -5.84 14.07
C GLN A 450 -20.38 -4.87 13.42
N TYR A 451 -20.08 -4.49 12.19
CA TYR A 451 -20.93 -3.65 11.36
C TYR A 451 -20.85 -4.10 9.91
N GLN A 452 -22.00 -4.24 9.28
CA GLN A 452 -22.11 -4.55 7.86
C GLN A 452 -23.16 -3.64 7.24
N LYS A 453 -22.82 -3.01 6.14
CA LYS A 453 -23.78 -2.20 5.37
C LYS A 453 -23.58 -2.40 3.88
N TYR A 454 -24.69 -2.57 3.22
CA TYR A 454 -24.76 -2.83 1.78
C TYR A 454 -25.58 -1.73 1.14
N TYR A 455 -25.04 -1.16 0.05
CA TYR A 455 -25.67 -0.09 -0.72
C TYR A 455 -26.09 -0.61 -2.08
N PHE A 456 -27.32 -0.31 -2.49
CA PHE A 456 -27.88 -0.75 -3.76
C PHE A 456 -28.43 0.43 -4.53
N LEU A 457 -28.10 0.53 -5.81
CA LEU A 457 -28.69 1.41 -6.80
C LEU A 457 -29.46 0.57 -7.84
N ASN A 458 -30.70 0.92 -8.11
CA ASN A 458 -31.55 0.16 -9.04
C ASN A 458 -31.55 -1.35 -8.74
N ASN A 459 -31.57 -1.70 -7.47
CA ASN A 459 -31.58 -3.07 -6.95
C ASN A 459 -30.27 -3.87 -7.23
N ARG A 460 -29.17 -3.20 -7.62
CA ARG A 460 -27.84 -3.79 -7.84
C ARG A 460 -26.87 -3.28 -6.79
N LEU A 461 -25.99 -4.16 -6.31
CA LEU A 461 -24.97 -3.80 -5.33
C LEU A 461 -24.02 -2.76 -5.93
N CYS A 462 -23.84 -1.63 -5.25
CA CYS A 462 -22.93 -0.56 -5.63
C CYS A 462 -21.89 -0.22 -4.56
N GLY A 463 -22.11 -0.67 -3.31
CA GLY A 463 -21.14 -0.44 -2.25
C GLY A 463 -21.36 -1.33 -1.04
N VAL A 464 -20.30 -1.50 -0.25
CA VAL A 464 -20.30 -2.32 0.96
C VAL A 464 -19.30 -1.78 1.99
N ILE A 465 -19.69 -1.88 3.26
CA ILE A 465 -18.83 -1.62 4.42
C ILE A 465 -18.94 -2.82 5.35
N LEU A 466 -17.81 -3.40 5.76
CA LEU A 466 -17.72 -4.50 6.73
C LEU A 466 -16.71 -4.11 7.81
N ILE A 467 -17.07 -4.20 9.09
CA ILE A 467 -16.16 -4.02 10.24
C ILE A 467 -16.29 -5.22 11.17
N GLY A 468 -15.16 -5.70 11.68
CA GLY A 468 -15.04 -6.84 12.60
C GLY A 468 -15.05 -8.17 11.86
N ASP A 469 -16.13 -8.50 11.18
CA ASP A 469 -16.21 -9.67 10.32
C ASP A 469 -16.13 -9.26 8.85
N THR A 470 -15.00 -9.55 8.22
CA THR A 470 -14.73 -9.29 6.80
C THR A 470 -14.74 -10.55 5.93
N SER A 471 -15.22 -11.68 6.46
CA SER A 471 -15.24 -12.98 5.76
C SER A 471 -15.94 -12.96 4.39
N ARG A 472 -16.90 -12.05 4.19
CA ARG A 472 -17.59 -11.87 2.91
C ARG A 472 -16.85 -10.95 1.92
N MET A 473 -15.63 -10.51 2.21
CA MET A 473 -14.92 -9.54 1.38
C MET A 473 -14.76 -10.02 -0.07
N ALA A 474 -14.33 -11.29 -0.27
CA ALA A 474 -14.17 -11.88 -1.59
C ALA A 474 -15.50 -11.92 -2.36
N GLU A 475 -16.56 -12.41 -1.70
CA GLU A 475 -17.90 -12.48 -2.28
C GLU A 475 -18.38 -11.07 -2.70
N MET A 476 -18.14 -10.05 -1.86
CA MET A 476 -18.58 -8.69 -2.13
C MET A 476 -17.77 -8.01 -3.23
N THR A 477 -16.48 -8.27 -3.33
CA THR A 477 -15.65 -7.79 -4.43
C THR A 477 -16.16 -8.29 -5.77
N GLU A 478 -16.43 -9.59 -5.89
CA GLU A 478 -17.01 -10.19 -7.09
C GLU A 478 -18.45 -9.72 -7.35
N ALA A 479 -19.23 -9.54 -6.30
CA ALA A 479 -20.59 -9.03 -6.41
C ALA A 479 -20.65 -7.58 -6.95
N LEU A 480 -19.72 -6.73 -6.52
CA LEU A 480 -19.56 -5.35 -7.01
C LEU A 480 -19.13 -5.34 -8.48
N LYS A 481 -18.12 -6.14 -8.83
CA LYS A 481 -17.62 -6.27 -10.19
C LYS A 481 -18.71 -6.68 -11.19
N HIS A 482 -19.60 -7.59 -10.79
CA HIS A 482 -20.69 -8.11 -11.61
C HIS A 482 -22.04 -7.44 -11.37
N HIS A 483 -22.09 -6.37 -10.58
CA HIS A 483 -23.33 -5.64 -10.24
C HIS A 483 -24.47 -6.57 -9.82
N ARG A 484 -24.19 -7.55 -8.93
CA ARG A 484 -25.17 -8.56 -8.50
C ARG A 484 -26.42 -7.94 -7.89
N GLN A 485 -27.54 -8.63 -8.02
CA GLN A 485 -28.84 -8.13 -7.55
C GLN A 485 -29.00 -8.30 -6.05
N TYR A 486 -29.86 -7.48 -5.45
CA TYR A 486 -30.21 -7.49 -4.04
C TYR A 486 -30.50 -8.90 -3.47
N LYS A 487 -31.32 -9.70 -4.19
CA LYS A 487 -31.73 -11.03 -3.74
C LYS A 487 -30.58 -12.05 -3.71
N GLU A 488 -29.51 -11.80 -4.42
CA GLU A 488 -28.33 -12.67 -4.44
C GLU A 488 -27.40 -12.38 -3.25
N ILE A 489 -27.46 -11.15 -2.72
CA ILE A 489 -26.60 -10.66 -1.63
C ILE A 489 -27.26 -10.82 -0.26
N ILE A 490 -28.51 -10.45 -0.18
CA ILE A 490 -29.30 -10.47 1.05
C ILE A 490 -30.22 -11.68 1.00
N LYS A 491 -29.84 -12.68 1.80
CA LYS A 491 -30.58 -13.94 1.96
C LYS A 491 -31.56 -13.85 3.14
#